data_20f6417a968f1ce525751067e3abf055
#
_entry.id   20f6417a968f1ce525751067e3abf055
#
_cell.length_a   1.000
_cell.length_b   1.000
_cell.length_c   1.000
_cell.angle_alpha   90.00
_cell.angle_beta   90.00
_cell.angle_gamma   90.00
#
_symmetry.space_group_name_H-M   'P 1'
#
loop_
_entity.id
_entity.type
_entity.pdbx_description
1 polymer ?
#
loop_
_entity_poly.entity_id
_entity_poly.type
_entity_poly.pdbx_seq_one_letter_code
_entity_poly.pdbx_strand_id
1 'polypeptide(L)'
;PQVDGWTVMERLKENPETRHIPVHFISAFDQSMDAKKMGAIGYLHKPVNMEQLEEAFKKIEQFIAKTVKNLLVVVDNELHQQKIVDLVESDEIQTTLAVTLAAALQHLKIAAFDCIILDADIEHSTGIQLLDQLRHEDDLSQIPVIIYANRDLNLQEEGLLQHCADNLTIKTVRSPERLLDEVTLFLHQIEANLSTDKRDMLRMVHDKTAILKHRKVLVVDDDVRNVFALATVLEDKDMDVVIGTNGKEALELLEEHQDIALVLMDIMMPEMDGYEATRKIRQQPHLCKLPIIALTAKAMKSDKAKCIEAGANDYLSKPVDTDKLISLMRVWLYR
;
A
#
# COMPACT_ATOMS: atom_id res chain seq x y z
N PRO A 1 20.23 16.24 11.13
CA PRO A 1 19.04 17.07 11.30
C PRO A 1 17.93 16.27 11.94
N GLN A 2 16.96 16.94 12.55
CA GLN A 2 15.86 16.29 13.30
C GLN A 2 14.89 15.53 12.39
N VAL A 3 14.85 15.83 11.08
CA VAL A 3 13.99 15.16 10.09
C VAL A 3 14.84 14.82 8.87
N ASP A 4 14.79 13.59 8.40
CA ASP A 4 15.47 13.15 7.17
C ASP A 4 14.64 13.46 5.90
N GLY A 5 15.29 13.34 4.73
CA GLY A 5 14.64 13.64 3.45
C GLY A 5 13.50 12.67 3.08
N TRP A 6 13.54 11.45 3.57
CA TRP A 6 12.50 10.44 3.34
C TRP A 6 11.22 10.80 4.08
N THR A 7 11.34 11.17 5.35
CA THR A 7 10.19 11.66 6.15
C THR A 7 9.57 12.93 5.54
N VAL A 8 10.41 13.84 4.98
CA VAL A 8 9.90 15.02 4.27
C VAL A 8 9.12 14.63 3.04
N MET A 9 9.66 13.70 2.22
CA MET A 9 8.99 13.20 1.02
C MET A 9 7.65 12.53 1.35
N GLU A 10 7.64 11.66 2.35
CA GLU A 10 6.44 10.98 2.82
C GLU A 10 5.35 11.99 3.19
N ARG A 11 5.67 12.98 4.03
CA ARG A 11 4.72 14.03 4.43
C ARG A 11 4.21 14.85 3.26
N LEU A 12 5.09 15.21 2.30
CA LEU A 12 4.69 15.95 1.10
C LEU A 12 3.72 15.13 0.24
N LYS A 13 3.96 13.83 0.09
CA LYS A 13 3.16 12.95 -0.76
C LYS A 13 1.90 12.41 -0.07
N GLU A 14 1.84 12.43 1.24
CA GLU A 14 0.63 12.12 2.02
C GLU A 14 -0.36 13.29 2.11
N ASN A 15 0.11 14.52 1.97
CA ASN A 15 -0.76 15.70 2.07
C ASN A 15 -1.36 16.06 0.71
N PRO A 16 -2.70 16.06 0.55
CA PRO A 16 -3.39 16.42 -0.69
C PRO A 16 -2.99 17.75 -1.30
N GLU A 17 -2.67 18.76 -0.46
CA GLU A 17 -2.27 20.10 -0.91
C GLU A 17 -0.85 20.14 -1.51
N THR A 18 0.01 19.17 -1.17
CA THR A 18 1.43 19.19 -1.61
C THR A 18 1.82 17.95 -2.43
N ARG A 19 0.96 16.94 -2.51
CA ARG A 19 1.21 15.67 -3.19
C ARG A 19 1.61 15.86 -4.65
N HIS A 20 0.98 16.81 -5.35
CA HIS A 20 1.26 17.12 -6.75
C HIS A 20 2.62 17.82 -6.99
N ILE A 21 3.27 18.34 -5.95
CA ILE A 21 4.55 19.04 -6.10
C ILE A 21 5.63 18.05 -6.58
N PRO A 22 6.28 18.30 -7.73
CA PRO A 22 7.38 17.47 -8.19
C PRO A 22 8.60 17.59 -7.26
N VAL A 23 9.15 16.47 -6.87
CA VAL A 23 10.29 16.39 -5.94
C VAL A 23 11.48 15.73 -6.64
N HIS A 24 12.66 16.35 -6.51
CA HIS A 24 13.92 15.78 -6.94
C HIS A 24 14.79 15.47 -5.73
N PHE A 25 15.22 14.22 -5.58
CA PHE A 25 16.08 13.80 -4.46
C PHE A 25 17.56 14.09 -4.73
N ILE A 26 18.28 14.50 -3.68
CA ILE A 26 19.74 14.62 -3.70
C ILE A 26 20.27 13.91 -2.45
N SER A 27 20.94 12.77 -2.59
CA SER A 27 21.38 11.93 -1.47
C SER A 27 22.79 11.38 -1.68
N ALA A 28 23.45 10.98 -0.59
CA ALA A 28 24.74 10.29 -0.62
C ALA A 28 24.60 8.76 -0.76
N PHE A 29 23.39 8.23 -0.62
CA PHE A 29 23.10 6.79 -0.74
C PHE A 29 22.36 6.53 -2.05
N ASP A 30 22.64 5.40 -2.68
CA ASP A 30 21.91 5.00 -3.89
C ASP A 30 20.59 4.30 -3.51
N GLN A 31 19.52 5.08 -3.53
CA GLN A 31 18.14 4.66 -3.27
C GLN A 31 17.21 5.30 -4.31
N SER A 32 17.67 5.41 -5.54
CA SER A 32 16.96 6.07 -6.64
C SER A 32 15.59 5.43 -6.92
N MET A 33 15.51 4.10 -6.86
CA MET A 33 14.26 3.37 -7.10
C MET A 33 13.21 3.61 -6.02
N ASP A 34 13.62 3.67 -4.74
CA ASP A 34 12.69 3.94 -3.65
C ASP A 34 12.13 5.37 -3.75
N ALA A 35 12.98 6.35 -4.09
CA ALA A 35 12.53 7.72 -4.33
C ALA A 35 11.50 7.80 -5.47
N LYS A 36 11.74 7.11 -6.59
CA LYS A 36 10.79 7.04 -7.72
C LYS A 36 9.48 6.37 -7.34
N LYS A 37 9.52 5.26 -6.57
CA LYS A 37 8.31 4.58 -6.06
C LYS A 37 7.47 5.48 -5.14
N MET A 38 8.08 6.48 -4.51
CA MET A 38 7.38 7.52 -3.74
C MET A 38 6.91 8.71 -4.59
N GLY A 39 7.09 8.68 -5.90
CA GLY A 39 6.68 9.75 -6.81
C GLY A 39 7.72 10.88 -6.94
N ALA A 40 9.01 10.63 -6.74
CA ALA A 40 10.06 11.56 -7.12
C ALA A 40 10.26 11.57 -8.63
N ILE A 41 10.41 12.75 -9.23
CA ILE A 41 10.66 12.91 -10.67
C ILE A 41 12.12 12.72 -11.04
N GLY A 42 13.01 12.70 -10.06
CA GLY A 42 14.43 12.48 -10.30
C GLY A 42 15.25 12.29 -9.03
N TYR A 43 16.48 11.86 -9.23
CA TYR A 43 17.44 11.56 -8.16
C TYR A 43 18.85 11.93 -8.58
N LEU A 44 19.61 12.60 -7.71
CA LEU A 44 21.02 12.91 -7.88
C LEU A 44 21.83 12.32 -6.73
N HIS A 45 22.97 11.71 -7.06
CA HIS A 45 23.93 11.21 -6.07
C HIS A 45 24.95 12.28 -5.70
N LYS A 46 25.18 12.48 -4.41
CA LYS A 46 26.25 13.38 -3.91
C LYS A 46 27.63 12.75 -4.11
N PRO A 47 28.65 13.52 -4.54
CA PRO A 47 28.68 14.96 -4.78
C PRO A 47 28.01 15.36 -6.10
N VAL A 48 27.22 16.43 -6.10
CA VAL A 48 26.52 16.95 -7.29
C VAL A 48 27.35 18.11 -7.88
N ASN A 49 27.54 18.09 -9.20
CA ASN A 49 28.14 19.19 -9.93
C ASN A 49 27.09 20.14 -10.52
N MET A 50 27.51 21.32 -11.04
CA MET A 50 26.61 22.31 -11.57
C MET A 50 25.82 21.83 -12.79
N GLU A 51 26.44 21.07 -13.67
CA GLU A 51 25.83 20.55 -14.90
C GLU A 51 24.66 19.58 -14.57
N GLN A 52 24.87 18.67 -13.62
CA GLN A 52 23.82 17.75 -13.12
C GLN A 52 22.66 18.52 -12.48
N LEU A 53 22.96 19.62 -11.77
CA LEU A 53 21.93 20.43 -11.13
C LEU A 53 21.11 21.21 -12.16
N GLU A 54 21.76 21.78 -13.19
CA GLU A 54 21.11 22.45 -14.31
C GLU A 54 20.20 21.50 -15.10
N GLU A 55 20.66 20.26 -15.33
CA GLU A 55 19.85 19.22 -15.98
C GLU A 55 18.62 18.85 -15.14
N ALA A 56 18.78 18.71 -13.83
CA ALA A 56 17.68 18.43 -12.92
C ALA A 56 16.65 19.58 -12.92
N PHE A 57 17.07 20.83 -12.86
CA PHE A 57 16.17 21.99 -12.97
C PHE A 57 15.45 22.02 -14.32
N LYS A 58 16.14 21.75 -15.41
CA LYS A 58 15.53 21.68 -16.73
C LYS A 58 14.45 20.60 -16.82
N LYS A 59 14.69 19.41 -16.20
CA LYS A 59 13.68 18.35 -16.10
C LYS A 59 12.46 18.80 -15.29
N ILE A 60 12.66 19.48 -14.17
CA ILE A 60 11.57 20.03 -13.37
C ILE A 60 10.75 21.06 -14.18
N GLU A 61 11.41 22.00 -14.86
CA GLU A 61 10.75 23.02 -15.69
C GLU A 61 9.92 22.37 -16.81
N GLN A 62 10.48 21.42 -17.53
CA GLN A 62 9.79 20.67 -18.58
C GLN A 62 8.58 19.92 -18.02
N PHE A 63 8.73 19.30 -16.86
CA PHE A 63 7.67 18.56 -16.20
C PHE A 63 6.50 19.47 -15.80
N ILE A 64 6.79 20.64 -15.24
CA ILE A 64 5.78 21.64 -14.84
C ILE A 64 5.12 22.29 -16.08
N ALA A 65 5.88 22.54 -17.13
CA ALA A 65 5.37 23.13 -18.37
C ALA A 65 4.40 22.20 -19.13
N LYS A 66 4.51 20.89 -18.92
CA LYS A 66 3.65 19.89 -19.55
C LYS A 66 2.29 19.82 -18.83
N THR A 67 1.30 20.55 -19.34
CA THR A 67 -0.05 20.63 -18.75
C THR A 67 -0.87 19.36 -18.96
N VAL A 68 -0.69 18.66 -20.10
CA VAL A 68 -1.38 17.41 -20.39
C VAL A 68 -0.40 16.24 -20.26
N LYS A 69 -0.72 15.28 -19.43
CA LYS A 69 0.05 14.06 -19.21
C LYS A 69 -0.48 12.93 -20.10
N ASN A 70 0.41 12.11 -20.64
CA ASN A 70 0.06 10.97 -21.48
C ASN A 70 0.05 9.69 -20.66
N LEU A 71 -1.09 9.02 -20.62
CA LEU A 71 -1.29 7.76 -19.93
C LEU A 71 -1.53 6.63 -20.94
N LEU A 72 -0.72 5.57 -20.87
CA LEU A 72 -0.96 4.35 -21.63
C LEU A 72 -1.70 3.34 -20.76
N VAL A 73 -2.84 2.85 -21.23
CA VAL A 73 -3.65 1.82 -20.57
C VAL A 73 -3.63 0.55 -21.41
N VAL A 74 -3.07 -0.51 -20.86
CA VAL A 74 -2.91 -1.81 -21.51
C VAL A 74 -3.89 -2.80 -20.89
N VAL A 75 -5.00 -3.05 -21.56
CA VAL A 75 -6.13 -3.87 -21.07
C VAL A 75 -6.81 -4.50 -22.27
N ASP A 76 -7.07 -5.80 -22.28
CA ASP A 76 -7.72 -6.53 -23.37
C ASP A 76 -9.26 -6.58 -23.26
N ASN A 77 -9.81 -6.40 -22.06
CA ASN A 77 -11.23 -6.45 -21.79
C ASN A 77 -11.89 -5.07 -21.90
N GLU A 78 -12.84 -4.90 -22.82
CA GLU A 78 -13.54 -3.63 -23.06
C GLU A 78 -14.24 -3.05 -21.81
N LEU A 79 -14.84 -3.90 -20.96
CA LEU A 79 -15.48 -3.45 -19.73
C LEU A 79 -14.48 -2.93 -18.69
N HIS A 80 -13.32 -3.57 -18.60
CA HIS A 80 -12.23 -3.09 -17.74
C HIS A 80 -11.63 -1.78 -18.29
N GLN A 81 -11.45 -1.69 -19.61
CA GLN A 81 -10.99 -0.46 -20.26
C GLN A 81 -11.86 0.72 -19.89
N GLN A 82 -13.19 0.59 -20.07
CA GLN A 82 -14.12 1.69 -19.78
C GLN A 82 -14.05 2.11 -18.32
N LYS A 83 -14.04 1.16 -17.40
CA LYS A 83 -13.95 1.45 -15.95
C LYS A 83 -12.65 2.19 -15.59
N ILE A 84 -11.52 1.77 -16.17
CA ILE A 84 -10.23 2.43 -15.92
C ILE A 84 -10.22 3.83 -16.53
N VAL A 85 -10.71 3.98 -17.76
CA VAL A 85 -10.78 5.28 -18.43
C VAL A 85 -11.67 6.25 -17.64
N ASP A 86 -12.89 5.85 -17.29
CA ASP A 86 -13.82 6.69 -16.50
C ASP A 86 -13.20 7.12 -15.16
N LEU A 87 -12.44 6.21 -14.55
CA LEU A 87 -11.77 6.47 -13.28
C LEU A 87 -10.64 7.51 -13.42
N VAL A 88 -9.83 7.44 -14.48
CA VAL A 88 -8.64 8.30 -14.64
C VAL A 88 -8.90 9.54 -15.52
N GLU A 89 -10.05 9.61 -16.19
CA GLU A 89 -10.40 10.70 -17.09
C GLU A 89 -10.31 12.07 -16.39
N SER A 90 -9.57 12.97 -16.99
CA SER A 90 -9.50 14.38 -16.57
C SER A 90 -8.99 15.23 -17.73
N ASP A 91 -9.23 16.55 -17.68
CA ASP A 91 -8.75 17.51 -18.70
C ASP A 91 -7.21 17.56 -18.78
N GLU A 92 -6.52 17.05 -17.76
CA GLU A 92 -5.06 17.04 -17.64
C GLU A 92 -4.44 15.73 -18.12
N ILE A 93 -5.24 14.70 -18.52
CA ILE A 93 -4.76 13.38 -18.94
C ILE A 93 -5.25 13.05 -20.34
N GLN A 94 -4.31 12.71 -21.20
CA GLN A 94 -4.60 12.09 -22.48
C GLN A 94 -4.35 10.59 -22.39
N THR A 95 -5.43 9.80 -22.43
CA THR A 95 -5.38 8.34 -22.32
C THR A 95 -5.25 7.71 -23.70
N THR A 96 -4.29 6.80 -23.86
CA THR A 96 -4.13 5.93 -25.03
C THR A 96 -4.39 4.49 -24.63
N LEU A 97 -5.23 3.78 -25.38
CA LEU A 97 -5.60 2.39 -25.11
C LEU A 97 -4.79 1.43 -25.98
N ALA A 98 -4.32 0.34 -25.38
CA ALA A 98 -3.70 -0.77 -26.08
C ALA A 98 -4.32 -2.09 -25.60
N VAL A 99 -4.86 -2.88 -26.54
CA VAL A 99 -5.50 -4.18 -26.25
C VAL A 99 -4.53 -5.36 -26.33
N THR A 100 -3.31 -5.11 -26.78
CA THR A 100 -2.26 -6.13 -26.93
C THR A 100 -0.89 -5.54 -26.59
N LEU A 101 0.05 -6.41 -26.22
CA LEU A 101 1.45 -6.05 -26.03
C LEU A 101 2.06 -5.38 -27.28
N ALA A 102 1.78 -5.92 -28.47
CA ALA A 102 2.30 -5.36 -29.72
C ALA A 102 1.81 -3.92 -29.96
N ALA A 103 0.54 -3.65 -29.69
CA ALA A 103 -0.03 -2.30 -29.76
C ALA A 103 0.61 -1.36 -28.72
N ALA A 104 0.78 -1.81 -27.49
CA ALA A 104 1.44 -1.03 -26.44
C ALA A 104 2.86 -0.63 -26.85
N LEU A 105 3.65 -1.57 -27.35
CA LEU A 105 5.02 -1.30 -27.82
C LEU A 105 5.06 -0.37 -29.04
N GLN A 106 4.08 -0.46 -29.94
CA GLN A 106 3.98 0.49 -31.06
C GLN A 106 3.71 1.92 -30.53
N HIS A 107 2.79 2.07 -29.59
CA HIS A 107 2.52 3.38 -28.98
C HIS A 107 3.74 3.95 -28.27
N LEU A 108 4.48 3.13 -27.50
CA LEU A 108 5.70 3.55 -26.80
C LEU A 108 6.83 4.00 -27.74
N LYS A 109 6.87 3.49 -28.98
CA LYS A 109 7.84 3.92 -29.99
C LYS A 109 7.48 5.24 -30.68
N ILE A 110 6.19 5.59 -30.69
CA ILE A 110 5.67 6.76 -31.45
C ILE A 110 5.51 7.97 -30.52
N ALA A 111 5.15 7.76 -29.25
CA ALA A 111 4.83 8.81 -28.29
C ALA A 111 5.50 8.57 -26.93
N ALA A 112 5.81 9.67 -26.24
CA ALA A 112 6.28 9.61 -24.85
C ALA A 112 5.10 9.55 -23.89
N PHE A 113 5.13 8.63 -22.94
CA PHE A 113 4.14 8.45 -21.89
C PHE A 113 4.72 8.82 -20.53
N ASP A 114 3.86 9.31 -19.64
CA ASP A 114 4.23 9.71 -18.28
C ASP A 114 3.92 8.61 -17.25
N CYS A 115 3.01 7.68 -17.59
CA CYS A 115 2.66 6.52 -16.78
C CYS A 115 2.03 5.42 -17.65
N ILE A 116 2.17 4.17 -17.23
CA ILE A 116 1.54 3.01 -17.84
C ILE A 116 0.65 2.33 -16.81
N ILE A 117 -0.61 2.04 -17.14
CA ILE A 117 -1.47 1.12 -16.40
C ILE A 117 -1.49 -0.20 -17.18
N LEU A 118 -1.21 -1.28 -16.47
CA LEU A 118 -1.19 -2.64 -16.99
C LEU A 118 -2.18 -3.49 -16.21
N ASP A 119 -3.21 -4.01 -16.88
CA ASP A 119 -4.12 -4.99 -16.27
C ASP A 119 -3.38 -6.33 -16.11
N ALA A 120 -3.39 -6.89 -14.90
CA ALA A 120 -2.78 -8.20 -14.64
C ALA A 120 -3.60 -9.37 -15.20
N ASP A 121 -4.89 -9.14 -15.50
CA ASP A 121 -5.82 -10.17 -15.98
C ASP A 121 -5.83 -10.32 -17.53
N ILE A 122 -4.87 -9.71 -18.22
CA ILE A 122 -4.70 -9.89 -19.68
C ILE A 122 -4.47 -11.36 -20.00
N GLU A 123 -5.30 -11.94 -20.88
CA GLU A 123 -5.20 -13.35 -21.29
C GLU A 123 -3.80 -13.69 -21.81
N HIS A 124 -3.27 -14.84 -21.37
CA HIS A 124 -2.01 -15.44 -21.80
C HIS A 124 -0.68 -14.84 -21.27
N SER A 125 -0.60 -14.34 -20.05
CA SER A 125 0.66 -13.87 -19.41
C SER A 125 1.34 -12.67 -20.09
N THR A 126 0.66 -11.99 -20.99
CA THR A 126 1.24 -10.97 -21.88
C THR A 126 1.61 -9.67 -21.16
N GLY A 127 0.93 -9.36 -20.05
CA GLY A 127 1.18 -8.11 -19.31
C GLY A 127 2.59 -8.08 -18.73
N ILE A 128 3.02 -9.14 -18.08
CA ILE A 128 4.34 -9.20 -17.43
C ILE A 128 5.48 -9.25 -18.46
N GLN A 129 5.26 -9.78 -19.67
CA GLN A 129 6.24 -9.75 -20.76
C GLN A 129 6.53 -8.31 -21.23
N LEU A 130 5.57 -7.38 -21.09
CA LEU A 130 5.81 -5.97 -21.37
C LEU A 130 6.88 -5.41 -20.42
N LEU A 131 6.85 -5.76 -19.15
CA LEU A 131 7.84 -5.31 -18.16
C LEU A 131 9.25 -5.78 -18.52
N ASP A 132 9.37 -7.01 -19.02
CA ASP A 132 10.67 -7.55 -19.45
C ASP A 132 11.26 -6.77 -20.63
N GLN A 133 10.42 -6.28 -21.53
CA GLN A 133 10.87 -5.42 -22.63
C GLN A 133 11.18 -3.99 -22.16
N LEU A 134 10.34 -3.41 -21.31
CA LEU A 134 10.56 -2.06 -20.78
C LEU A 134 11.89 -1.92 -20.05
N ARG A 135 12.31 -2.94 -19.29
CA ARG A 135 13.57 -2.90 -18.51
C ARG A 135 14.84 -2.88 -19.36
N HIS A 136 14.76 -3.30 -20.64
CA HIS A 136 15.90 -3.36 -21.54
C HIS A 136 16.10 -2.08 -22.35
N GLU A 137 15.17 -1.13 -22.29
CA GLU A 137 15.25 0.15 -22.98
C GLU A 137 15.37 1.27 -21.96
N ASP A 138 16.51 1.95 -21.90
CA ASP A 138 16.83 2.97 -20.88
C ASP A 138 15.77 4.07 -20.77
N ASP A 139 15.26 4.55 -21.90
CA ASP A 139 14.22 5.60 -21.95
C ASP A 139 12.87 5.11 -21.42
N LEU A 140 12.50 3.87 -21.67
CA LEU A 140 11.24 3.27 -21.22
C LEU A 140 11.28 2.83 -19.76
N SER A 141 12.46 2.47 -19.26
CA SER A 141 12.66 2.04 -17.87
C SER A 141 12.35 3.16 -16.83
N GLN A 142 12.30 4.41 -17.27
CA GLN A 142 11.99 5.54 -16.42
C GLN A 142 10.48 5.75 -16.22
N ILE A 143 9.63 5.17 -17.07
CA ILE A 143 8.19 5.34 -17.01
C ILE A 143 7.62 4.48 -15.87
N PRO A 144 6.89 5.08 -14.90
CA PRO A 144 6.24 4.30 -13.85
C PRO A 144 5.14 3.41 -14.41
N VAL A 145 5.08 2.18 -13.90
CA VAL A 145 4.08 1.18 -14.29
C VAL A 145 3.20 0.84 -13.09
N ILE A 146 1.90 0.97 -13.25
CA ILE A 146 0.91 0.56 -12.26
C ILE A 146 0.26 -0.73 -12.76
N ILE A 147 0.41 -1.81 -12.00
CA ILE A 147 -0.24 -3.08 -12.28
C ILE A 147 -1.56 -3.11 -11.52
N TYR A 148 -2.65 -3.18 -12.26
CA TYR A 148 -3.99 -3.32 -11.69
C TYR A 148 -4.38 -4.79 -11.69
N ALA A 149 -4.57 -5.37 -10.50
CA ALA A 149 -4.87 -6.78 -10.33
C ALA A 149 -6.09 -6.97 -9.41
N ASN A 150 -7.20 -7.46 -9.96
CA ASN A 150 -8.40 -7.77 -9.18
C ASN A 150 -8.31 -9.09 -8.39
N ARG A 151 -7.19 -9.80 -8.48
CA ARG A 151 -6.91 -11.09 -7.83
C ARG A 151 -5.55 -11.09 -7.16
N ASP A 152 -5.29 -12.10 -6.37
CA ASP A 152 -3.92 -12.38 -5.91
C ASP A 152 -3.07 -12.84 -7.10
N LEU A 153 -1.86 -12.29 -7.18
CA LEU A 153 -0.87 -12.71 -8.16
C LEU A 153 -0.34 -14.10 -7.78
N ASN A 154 -0.06 -14.92 -8.77
CA ASN A 154 0.56 -16.21 -8.52
C ASN A 154 2.08 -16.07 -8.27
N LEU A 155 2.71 -17.13 -7.73
CA LEU A 155 4.13 -17.12 -7.38
C LEU A 155 5.07 -16.81 -8.57
N GLN A 156 4.68 -17.17 -9.78
CA GLN A 156 5.47 -16.86 -10.98
C GLN A 156 5.37 -15.38 -11.35
N GLU A 157 4.18 -14.81 -11.27
CA GLU A 157 3.93 -13.39 -11.48
C GLU A 157 4.68 -12.55 -10.44
N GLU A 158 4.58 -12.92 -9.16
CA GLU A 158 5.32 -12.24 -8.09
C GLU A 158 6.84 -12.30 -8.29
N GLY A 159 7.37 -13.47 -8.68
CA GLY A 159 8.79 -13.63 -8.97
C GLY A 159 9.27 -12.76 -10.13
N LEU A 160 8.49 -12.66 -11.22
CA LEU A 160 8.81 -11.80 -12.37
C LEU A 160 8.73 -10.31 -12.00
N LEU A 161 7.71 -9.91 -11.23
CA LEU A 161 7.59 -8.53 -10.76
C LEU A 161 8.77 -8.13 -9.87
N GLN A 162 9.17 -9.01 -8.97
CA GLN A 162 10.30 -8.77 -8.08
C GLN A 162 11.60 -8.60 -8.89
N HIS A 163 11.80 -9.42 -9.92
CA HIS A 163 12.96 -9.31 -10.81
C HIS A 163 12.95 -8.02 -11.67
N CYS A 164 11.78 -7.54 -12.09
CA CYS A 164 11.66 -6.29 -12.85
C CYS A 164 11.73 -5.05 -11.94
N ALA A 165 11.37 -5.16 -10.66
CA ALA A 165 11.34 -4.05 -9.71
C ALA A 165 12.70 -3.46 -9.36
N ASP A 166 13.80 -4.13 -9.72
CA ASP A 166 15.17 -3.60 -9.56
C ASP A 166 15.48 -2.47 -10.55
N ASN A 167 14.84 -2.49 -11.73
CA ASN A 167 15.10 -1.54 -12.83
C ASN A 167 13.88 -0.68 -13.20
N LEU A 168 12.67 -1.09 -12.82
CA LEU A 168 11.43 -0.39 -13.15
C LEU A 168 10.72 0.11 -11.90
N THR A 169 10.11 1.29 -11.99
CA THR A 169 9.20 1.78 -10.98
C THR A 169 7.84 1.09 -11.13
N ILE A 170 7.61 0.03 -10.36
CA ILE A 170 6.39 -0.77 -10.43
C ILE A 170 5.60 -0.61 -9.13
N LYS A 171 4.28 -0.40 -9.25
CA LYS A 171 3.30 -0.45 -8.18
C LYS A 171 2.19 -1.43 -8.53
N THR A 172 1.80 -2.27 -7.59
CA THR A 172 0.66 -3.17 -7.75
C THR A 172 -0.50 -2.67 -6.91
N VAL A 173 -1.67 -2.53 -7.51
CA VAL A 173 -2.89 -2.05 -6.88
C VAL A 173 -4.05 -3.01 -7.12
N ARG A 174 -4.97 -3.10 -6.15
CA ARG A 174 -6.07 -4.07 -6.18
C ARG A 174 -7.46 -3.44 -6.19
N SER A 175 -7.55 -2.15 -5.95
CA SER A 175 -8.83 -1.45 -5.94
C SER A 175 -8.80 -0.21 -6.83
N PRO A 176 -9.98 0.23 -7.33
CA PRO A 176 -10.09 1.45 -8.13
C PRO A 176 -9.57 2.70 -7.41
N GLU A 177 -9.84 2.81 -6.10
CA GLU A 177 -9.40 3.93 -5.28
C GLU A 177 -7.87 4.00 -5.22
N ARG A 178 -7.20 2.85 -5.08
CA ARG A 178 -5.73 2.77 -5.09
C ARG A 178 -5.16 3.03 -6.49
N LEU A 179 -5.87 2.59 -7.53
CA LEU A 179 -5.45 2.90 -8.89
C LEU A 179 -5.48 4.41 -9.13
N LEU A 180 -6.56 5.08 -8.74
CA LEU A 180 -6.68 6.53 -8.83
C LEU A 180 -5.58 7.23 -8.02
N ASP A 181 -5.30 6.75 -6.82
CA ASP A 181 -4.27 7.27 -5.93
C ASP A 181 -2.86 7.23 -6.56
N GLU A 182 -2.45 6.09 -7.10
CA GLU A 182 -1.14 5.95 -7.74
C GLU A 182 -1.05 6.74 -9.06
N VAL A 183 -2.14 6.80 -9.85
CA VAL A 183 -2.19 7.62 -11.06
C VAL A 183 -2.02 9.10 -10.72
N THR A 184 -2.75 9.62 -9.76
CA THR A 184 -2.62 11.02 -9.33
C THR A 184 -1.24 11.32 -8.77
N LEU A 185 -0.61 10.36 -8.07
CA LEU A 185 0.75 10.49 -7.56
C LEU A 185 1.78 10.61 -8.69
N PHE A 186 1.78 9.66 -9.64
CA PHE A 186 2.80 9.61 -10.70
C PHE A 186 2.59 10.68 -11.77
N LEU A 187 1.35 11.07 -12.05
CA LEU A 187 1.06 12.16 -12.96
C LEU A 187 1.08 13.53 -12.30
N HIS A 188 1.31 13.59 -10.98
CA HIS A 188 1.36 14.82 -10.17
C HIS A 188 0.11 15.69 -10.36
N GLN A 189 -1.07 15.08 -10.39
CA GLN A 189 -2.32 15.80 -10.53
C GLN A 189 -2.67 16.60 -9.28
N ILE A 190 -3.25 17.76 -9.49
CA ILE A 190 -3.78 18.60 -8.41
C ILE A 190 -5.16 18.02 -8.01
N GLU A 191 -5.28 17.48 -6.79
CA GLU A 191 -6.53 16.88 -6.32
C GLU A 191 -7.73 17.84 -6.37
N ALA A 192 -7.50 19.13 -6.17
CA ALA A 192 -8.55 20.15 -6.25
C ALA A 192 -9.22 20.25 -7.64
N ASN A 193 -8.52 19.81 -8.71
CA ASN A 193 -9.04 19.81 -10.08
C ASN A 193 -9.86 18.56 -10.41
N LEU A 194 -9.85 17.54 -9.54
CA LEU A 194 -10.64 16.32 -9.72
C LEU A 194 -12.12 16.54 -9.37
N SER A 195 -13.00 15.71 -9.91
CA SER A 195 -14.41 15.67 -9.52
C SER A 195 -14.58 15.35 -8.03
N THR A 196 -15.73 15.72 -7.47
CA THR A 196 -16.03 15.49 -6.04
C THR A 196 -15.91 14.01 -5.69
N ASP A 197 -16.47 13.13 -6.52
CA ASP A 197 -16.44 11.68 -6.29
C ASP A 197 -15.03 11.13 -6.25
N LYS A 198 -14.15 11.56 -7.17
CA LYS A 198 -12.73 11.16 -7.20
C LYS A 198 -11.96 11.69 -5.99
N ARG A 199 -12.24 12.91 -5.55
CA ARG A 199 -11.64 13.45 -4.31
C ARG A 199 -12.08 12.68 -3.08
N ASP A 200 -13.33 12.28 -3.00
CA ASP A 200 -13.84 11.47 -1.88
C ASP A 200 -13.21 10.06 -1.88
N MET A 201 -13.02 9.45 -3.06
CA MET A 201 -12.26 8.19 -3.19
C MET A 201 -10.82 8.33 -2.67
N LEU A 202 -10.10 9.40 -3.05
CA LEU A 202 -8.75 9.65 -2.56
C LEU A 202 -8.71 9.90 -1.05
N ARG A 203 -9.66 10.64 -0.51
CA ARG A 203 -9.79 10.84 0.94
C ARG A 203 -9.94 9.52 1.69
N MET A 204 -10.74 8.58 1.16
CA MET A 204 -10.87 7.24 1.75
C MET A 204 -9.53 6.49 1.78
N VAL A 205 -8.71 6.64 0.74
CA VAL A 205 -7.37 6.02 0.67
C VAL A 205 -6.39 6.67 1.64
N HIS A 206 -6.45 8.00 1.78
CA HIS A 206 -5.55 8.78 2.63
C HIS A 206 -6.00 8.86 4.08
N ASP A 207 -7.28 8.65 4.36
CA ASP A 207 -7.78 8.57 5.73
C ASP A 207 -7.28 7.28 6.39
N LYS A 208 -6.10 7.39 7.00
CA LYS A 208 -5.48 6.29 7.74
C LYS A 208 -6.38 5.76 8.88
N THR A 209 -7.42 6.50 9.24
CA THR A 209 -8.41 6.09 10.25
C THR A 209 -9.62 5.41 9.64
N ALA A 210 -9.96 5.66 8.37
CA ALA A 210 -11.12 5.06 7.71
C ALA A 210 -11.07 3.53 7.70
N ILE A 211 -9.88 2.94 7.60
CA ILE A 211 -9.67 1.47 7.63
C ILE A 211 -10.08 0.88 8.99
N LEU A 212 -10.00 1.66 10.05
CA LEU A 212 -10.31 1.23 11.40
C LEU A 212 -11.79 1.44 11.75
N LYS A 213 -12.45 2.45 11.17
CA LYS A 213 -13.83 2.83 11.51
C LYS A 213 -14.81 1.68 11.35
N HIS A 214 -15.62 1.49 12.39
CA HIS A 214 -16.64 0.44 12.44
C HIS A 214 -16.13 -0.99 12.26
N ARG A 215 -14.79 -1.18 12.37
CA ARG A 215 -14.22 -2.53 12.44
C ARG A 215 -14.35 -3.07 13.85
N LYS A 216 -14.87 -4.30 13.96
CA LYS A 216 -15.02 -4.97 15.23
C LYS A 216 -13.72 -5.67 15.63
N VAL A 217 -13.22 -5.38 16.82
CA VAL A 217 -11.95 -5.93 17.34
C VAL A 217 -12.21 -6.62 18.66
N LEU A 218 -11.71 -7.85 18.79
CA LEU A 218 -11.73 -8.58 20.05
C LEU A 218 -10.44 -8.28 20.84
N VAL A 219 -10.58 -7.73 22.03
CA VAL A 219 -9.48 -7.50 22.97
C VAL A 219 -9.57 -8.53 24.08
N VAL A 220 -8.53 -9.36 24.24
CA VAL A 220 -8.47 -10.43 25.23
C VAL A 220 -7.30 -10.18 26.17
N ASP A 221 -7.60 -9.89 27.43
CA ASP A 221 -6.62 -9.62 28.50
C ASP A 221 -7.30 -9.85 29.85
N ASP A 222 -6.64 -10.48 30.80
CA ASP A 222 -7.19 -10.76 32.13
C ASP A 222 -7.10 -9.55 33.08
N ASP A 223 -6.29 -8.54 32.75
CA ASP A 223 -6.23 -7.27 33.48
C ASP A 223 -7.19 -6.23 32.89
N VAL A 224 -8.28 -5.99 33.61
CA VAL A 224 -9.31 -5.00 33.24
C VAL A 224 -8.73 -3.62 32.93
N ARG A 225 -7.60 -3.23 33.52
CA ARG A 225 -6.95 -1.93 33.29
C ARG A 225 -6.36 -1.88 31.90
N ASN A 226 -5.75 -2.98 31.43
CA ASN A 226 -5.20 -3.08 30.09
C ASN A 226 -6.33 -3.04 29.05
N VAL A 227 -7.38 -3.82 29.31
CA VAL A 227 -8.58 -3.85 28.45
C VAL A 227 -9.18 -2.45 28.31
N PHE A 228 -9.40 -1.75 29.44
CA PHE A 228 -9.99 -0.42 29.42
C PHE A 228 -9.11 0.59 28.65
N ALA A 229 -7.79 0.56 28.88
CA ALA A 229 -6.86 1.44 28.18
C ALA A 229 -6.86 1.20 26.67
N LEU A 230 -6.84 -0.07 26.23
CA LEU A 230 -6.89 -0.43 24.81
C LEU A 230 -8.24 -0.09 24.21
N ALA A 231 -9.36 -0.43 24.88
CA ALA A 231 -10.70 -0.14 24.38
C ALA A 231 -10.89 1.36 24.16
N THR A 232 -10.49 2.22 25.12
CA THR A 232 -10.57 3.67 24.97
C THR A 232 -9.83 4.17 23.72
N VAL A 233 -8.61 3.69 23.48
CA VAL A 233 -7.81 4.09 22.31
C VAL A 233 -8.46 3.62 21.00
N LEU A 234 -9.07 2.45 20.98
CA LEU A 234 -9.72 1.88 19.79
C LEU A 234 -11.06 2.55 19.50
N GLU A 235 -11.87 2.79 20.54
CA GLU A 235 -13.14 3.52 20.46
C GLU A 235 -12.92 4.97 20.00
N ASP A 236 -11.84 5.65 20.42
CA ASP A 236 -11.44 6.96 19.90
C ASP A 236 -11.14 6.96 18.37
N LYS A 237 -10.96 5.79 17.78
CA LYS A 237 -10.80 5.58 16.32
C LYS A 237 -12.06 5.06 15.63
N ASP A 238 -13.21 5.19 16.29
CA ASP A 238 -14.51 4.71 15.83
C ASP A 238 -14.55 3.18 15.59
N MET A 239 -13.78 2.38 16.35
CA MET A 239 -13.80 0.91 16.28
C MET A 239 -14.82 0.35 17.30
N ASP A 240 -15.42 -0.79 16.95
CA ASP A 240 -16.27 -1.56 17.85
C ASP A 240 -15.42 -2.56 18.62
N VAL A 241 -15.41 -2.48 19.97
CA VAL A 241 -14.58 -3.33 20.82
C VAL A 241 -15.41 -4.39 21.53
N VAL A 242 -15.03 -5.66 21.34
CA VAL A 242 -15.53 -6.81 22.10
C VAL A 242 -14.44 -7.21 23.09
N ILE A 243 -14.83 -7.55 24.32
CA ILE A 243 -13.88 -7.81 25.40
C ILE A 243 -14.01 -9.24 25.87
N GLY A 244 -12.87 -9.95 25.97
CA GLY A 244 -12.73 -11.26 26.60
C GLY A 244 -11.67 -11.22 27.68
N THR A 245 -11.83 -12.04 28.71
CA THR A 245 -10.95 -12.06 29.91
C THR A 245 -9.97 -13.23 29.92
N ASN A 246 -10.13 -14.20 29.03
CA ASN A 246 -9.26 -15.36 28.89
C ASN A 246 -9.44 -16.02 27.51
N GLY A 247 -8.56 -17.00 27.19
CA GLY A 247 -8.58 -17.66 25.89
C GLY A 247 -9.84 -18.50 25.60
N LYS A 248 -10.53 -19.00 26.64
CA LYS A 248 -11.77 -19.76 26.45
C LYS A 248 -12.91 -18.84 26.06
N GLU A 249 -13.08 -17.74 26.77
CA GLU A 249 -14.08 -16.72 26.45
C GLU A 249 -13.83 -16.12 25.06
N ALA A 250 -12.55 -15.93 24.69
CA ALA A 250 -12.21 -15.47 23.35
C ALA A 250 -12.76 -16.41 22.24
N LEU A 251 -12.69 -17.72 22.41
CA LEU A 251 -13.24 -18.69 21.47
C LEU A 251 -14.77 -18.61 21.41
N GLU A 252 -15.45 -18.48 22.55
CA GLU A 252 -16.90 -18.33 22.65
C GLU A 252 -17.37 -17.07 21.93
N LEU A 253 -16.68 -15.92 22.18
CA LEU A 253 -16.99 -14.64 21.53
C LEU A 253 -16.74 -14.66 20.01
N LEU A 254 -15.73 -15.37 19.53
CA LEU A 254 -15.49 -15.54 18.08
C LEU A 254 -16.57 -16.37 17.37
N GLU A 255 -17.20 -17.28 18.08
CA GLU A 255 -18.36 -18.04 17.56
C GLU A 255 -19.64 -17.17 17.55
N GLU A 256 -19.81 -16.30 18.57
CA GLU A 256 -20.96 -15.41 18.68
C GLU A 256 -20.89 -14.23 17.70
N HIS A 257 -19.67 -13.69 17.49
CA HIS A 257 -19.41 -12.51 16.66
C HIS A 257 -18.56 -12.86 15.43
N GLN A 258 -19.21 -13.32 14.36
CA GLN A 258 -18.51 -13.71 13.12
C GLN A 258 -17.96 -12.51 12.31
N ASP A 259 -18.28 -11.29 12.71
CA ASP A 259 -17.84 -10.03 12.10
C ASP A 259 -16.59 -9.42 12.75
N ILE A 260 -15.96 -10.13 13.69
CA ILE A 260 -14.69 -9.71 14.27
C ILE A 260 -13.61 -9.70 13.18
N ALA A 261 -13.00 -8.54 12.98
CA ALA A 261 -12.02 -8.31 11.92
C ALA A 261 -10.56 -8.52 12.38
N LEU A 262 -10.30 -8.46 13.70
CA LEU A 262 -8.96 -8.61 14.27
C LEU A 262 -9.05 -8.97 15.76
N VAL A 263 -8.05 -9.73 16.25
CA VAL A 263 -7.93 -10.09 17.67
C VAL A 263 -6.63 -9.52 18.25
N LEU A 264 -6.74 -8.83 19.37
CA LEU A 264 -5.62 -8.48 20.26
C LEU A 264 -5.61 -9.50 21.39
N MET A 265 -4.60 -10.36 21.46
CA MET A 265 -4.55 -11.52 22.35
C MET A 265 -3.41 -11.38 23.35
N ASP A 266 -3.74 -11.21 24.65
CA ASP A 266 -2.72 -11.37 25.68
C ASP A 266 -2.23 -12.82 25.73
N ILE A 267 -0.95 -12.99 25.96
CA ILE A 267 -0.32 -14.30 26.05
C ILE A 267 -0.46 -14.90 27.44
N MET A 268 -0.39 -14.10 28.49
CA MET A 268 -0.32 -14.57 29.88
C MET A 268 -1.67 -14.42 30.58
N MET A 269 -2.55 -15.39 30.40
CA MET A 269 -3.90 -15.39 30.99
C MET A 269 -4.18 -16.67 31.74
N PRO A 270 -5.08 -16.64 32.76
CA PRO A 270 -5.54 -17.85 33.46
C PRO A 270 -6.43 -18.73 32.58
N GLU A 271 -6.66 -19.98 32.99
CA GLU A 271 -7.48 -20.99 32.38
C GLU A 271 -6.98 -21.48 31.01
N MET A 272 -6.88 -20.58 30.03
CA MET A 272 -6.34 -20.82 28.69
C MET A 272 -5.47 -19.64 28.30
N ASP A 273 -4.19 -19.91 28.08
CA ASP A 273 -3.23 -18.89 27.65
C ASP A 273 -3.43 -18.48 26.19
N GLY A 274 -2.83 -17.34 25.79
CA GLY A 274 -2.99 -16.79 24.44
C GLY A 274 -2.35 -17.69 23.36
N TYR A 275 -1.33 -18.48 23.67
CA TYR A 275 -0.75 -19.42 22.71
C TYR A 275 -1.73 -20.56 22.40
N GLU A 276 -2.36 -21.14 23.43
CA GLU A 276 -3.33 -22.21 23.26
C GLU A 276 -4.58 -21.71 22.52
N ALA A 277 -5.08 -20.53 22.92
CA ALA A 277 -6.22 -19.90 22.26
C ALA A 277 -5.94 -19.65 20.77
N THR A 278 -4.77 -19.08 20.44
CA THR A 278 -4.35 -18.82 19.06
C THR A 278 -4.30 -20.11 18.23
N ARG A 279 -3.71 -21.21 18.76
CA ARG A 279 -3.69 -22.50 18.05
C ARG A 279 -5.09 -23.04 17.79
N LYS A 280 -6.01 -22.91 18.77
CA LYS A 280 -7.40 -23.37 18.60
C LYS A 280 -8.15 -22.54 17.57
N ILE A 281 -7.95 -21.22 17.54
CA ILE A 281 -8.50 -20.34 16.49
C ILE A 281 -8.00 -20.77 15.11
N ARG A 282 -6.72 -21.06 14.96
CA ARG A 282 -6.13 -21.49 13.67
C ARG A 282 -6.62 -22.87 13.18
N GLN A 283 -7.10 -23.72 14.08
CA GLN A 283 -7.69 -25.02 13.73
C GLN A 283 -9.11 -24.89 13.16
N GLN A 284 -9.79 -23.75 13.38
CA GLN A 284 -11.13 -23.51 12.85
C GLN A 284 -11.04 -22.98 11.40
N PRO A 285 -11.63 -23.65 10.40
CA PRO A 285 -11.47 -23.28 8.99
C PRO A 285 -11.91 -21.85 8.66
N HIS A 286 -12.97 -21.36 9.31
CA HIS A 286 -13.51 -20.01 9.09
C HIS A 286 -12.70 -18.89 9.78
N LEU A 287 -11.89 -19.23 10.80
CA LEU A 287 -11.05 -18.28 11.54
C LEU A 287 -9.54 -18.39 11.20
N CYS A 288 -9.16 -19.31 10.33
CA CYS A 288 -7.74 -19.57 10.02
C CYS A 288 -6.99 -18.34 9.46
N LYS A 289 -7.71 -17.44 8.80
CA LYS A 289 -7.17 -16.19 8.23
C LYS A 289 -7.38 -14.96 9.11
N LEU A 290 -8.13 -15.05 10.22
CA LEU A 290 -8.41 -13.93 11.10
C LEU A 290 -7.10 -13.35 11.67
N PRO A 291 -6.79 -12.05 11.49
CA PRO A 291 -5.59 -11.44 12.03
C PRO A 291 -5.56 -11.52 13.56
N ILE A 292 -4.45 -12.00 14.12
CA ILE A 292 -4.20 -12.07 15.57
C ILE A 292 -2.88 -11.35 15.87
N ILE A 293 -2.93 -10.31 16.69
CA ILE A 293 -1.77 -9.61 17.22
C ILE A 293 -1.60 -10.04 18.69
N ALA A 294 -0.47 -10.68 18.99
CA ALA A 294 -0.17 -11.13 20.35
C ALA A 294 0.35 -9.96 21.21
N LEU A 295 -0.15 -9.83 22.42
CA LEU A 295 0.34 -8.87 23.43
C LEU A 295 1.17 -9.63 24.46
N THR A 296 2.45 -9.30 24.65
CA THR A 296 3.35 -10.06 25.52
C THR A 296 4.07 -9.17 26.54
N ALA A 297 4.23 -9.64 27.76
CA ALA A 297 5.02 -8.97 28.78
C ALA A 297 6.54 -9.04 28.55
N LYS A 298 7.03 -9.91 27.64
CA LYS A 298 8.45 -10.13 27.39
C LYS A 298 8.81 -9.81 25.94
N ALA A 299 9.81 -8.94 25.75
CA ALA A 299 10.31 -8.51 24.44
C ALA A 299 11.48 -9.36 23.91
N MET A 300 11.67 -10.61 24.40
CA MET A 300 12.79 -11.46 23.97
C MET A 300 12.52 -12.07 22.60
N LYS A 301 13.59 -12.28 21.80
CA LYS A 301 13.49 -12.93 20.47
C LYS A 301 12.81 -14.30 20.50
N SER A 302 12.96 -15.05 21.62
CA SER A 302 12.31 -16.33 21.86
C SER A 302 10.78 -16.24 21.98
N ASP A 303 10.25 -15.16 22.55
CA ASP A 303 8.81 -15.00 22.75
C ASP A 303 8.10 -14.58 21.47
N LYS A 304 8.79 -13.79 20.62
CA LYS A 304 8.34 -13.54 19.25
C LYS A 304 8.15 -14.83 18.46
N ALA A 305 9.19 -15.69 18.46
CA ALA A 305 9.13 -16.94 17.72
C ALA A 305 7.94 -17.81 18.17
N LYS A 306 7.69 -17.91 19.49
CA LYS A 306 6.55 -18.66 20.04
C LYS A 306 5.19 -18.10 19.65
N CYS A 307 5.03 -16.76 19.58
CA CYS A 307 3.79 -16.15 19.12
C CYS A 307 3.49 -16.53 17.66
N ILE A 308 4.49 -16.44 16.80
CA ILE A 308 4.36 -16.77 15.37
C ILE A 308 4.16 -18.30 15.19
N GLU A 309 4.87 -19.15 15.92
CA GLU A 309 4.67 -20.59 15.91
C GLU A 309 3.26 -21.02 16.38
N ALA A 310 2.68 -20.26 17.32
CA ALA A 310 1.29 -20.47 17.74
C ALA A 310 0.27 -20.06 16.67
N GLY A 311 0.70 -19.27 15.66
CA GLY A 311 -0.14 -18.82 14.57
C GLY A 311 -0.56 -17.33 14.65
N ALA A 312 0.03 -16.54 15.55
CA ALA A 312 -0.18 -15.10 15.56
C ALA A 312 0.44 -14.47 14.31
N ASN A 313 -0.22 -13.43 13.79
CA ASN A 313 0.25 -12.69 12.61
C ASN A 313 1.36 -11.70 12.98
N ASP A 314 1.28 -11.14 14.20
CA ASP A 314 2.26 -10.21 14.71
C ASP A 314 2.23 -10.18 16.25
N TYR A 315 3.11 -9.35 16.87
CA TYR A 315 3.18 -9.24 18.30
C TYR A 315 3.57 -7.81 18.74
N LEU A 316 3.17 -7.42 19.96
CA LEU A 316 3.58 -6.20 20.63
C LEU A 316 3.97 -6.50 22.08
N SER A 317 5.00 -5.83 22.57
CA SER A 317 5.38 -5.91 23.99
C SER A 317 4.55 -4.97 24.85
N LYS A 318 4.18 -5.41 26.03
CA LYS A 318 3.60 -4.56 27.07
C LYS A 318 4.74 -3.78 27.79
N PRO A 319 4.54 -2.48 28.14
CA PRO A 319 3.33 -1.69 27.90
C PRO A 319 3.13 -1.44 26.40
N VAL A 320 1.88 -1.53 25.94
CA VAL A 320 1.53 -1.40 24.53
C VAL A 320 1.68 0.05 24.09
N ASP A 321 2.57 0.28 23.12
CA ASP A 321 2.70 1.55 22.42
C ASP A 321 1.49 1.70 21.46
N THR A 322 0.62 2.65 21.74
CA THR A 322 -0.64 2.84 21.02
C THR A 322 -0.44 3.22 19.55
N ASP A 323 0.59 4.00 19.21
CA ASP A 323 0.86 4.40 17.84
C ASP A 323 1.35 3.21 17.01
N LYS A 324 2.19 2.35 17.60
CA LYS A 324 2.61 1.10 16.98
C LYS A 324 1.46 0.12 16.82
N LEU A 325 0.58 0.01 17.85
CA LEU A 325 -0.60 -0.83 17.78
C LEU A 325 -1.49 -0.43 16.59
N ILE A 326 -1.86 0.84 16.51
CA ILE A 326 -2.70 1.38 15.45
C ILE A 326 -2.04 1.19 14.07
N SER A 327 -0.73 1.41 13.96
CA SER A 327 0.01 1.17 12.72
C SER A 327 -0.03 -0.30 12.29
N LEU A 328 0.14 -1.22 13.23
CA LEU A 328 0.13 -2.65 13.00
C LEU A 328 -1.28 -3.15 12.62
N MET A 329 -2.32 -2.67 13.32
CA MET A 329 -3.72 -2.99 13.01
C MET A 329 -4.10 -2.55 11.60
N ARG A 330 -3.64 -1.38 11.14
CA ARG A 330 -3.86 -0.93 9.76
C ARG A 330 -3.28 -1.90 8.74
N VAL A 331 -2.05 -2.39 8.97
CA VAL A 331 -1.41 -3.37 8.07
C VAL A 331 -2.26 -4.64 7.93
N TRP A 332 -2.83 -5.13 9.03
CA TRP A 332 -3.58 -6.38 9.03
C TRP A 332 -5.05 -6.23 8.63
N LEU A 333 -5.68 -5.09 8.86
CA LEU A 333 -7.05 -4.79 8.45
C LEU A 333 -7.16 -4.30 6.99
N TYR A 334 -6.03 -3.92 6.39
CA TYR A 334 -5.95 -3.47 5.01
C TYR A 334 -5.88 -4.61 3.97
N ARG A 335 -5.60 -5.83 4.40
CA ARG A 335 -5.44 -7.01 3.53
C ARG A 335 -6.75 -7.59 3.02
#